data_c975d2dda332712949a6577bc1d0e6d4
#
_entry.id   c975d2dda332712949a6577bc1d0e6d4
#
_cell.length_a   1.000
_cell.length_b   1.000
_cell.length_c   1.000
_cell.angle_alpha   90.00
_cell.angle_beta   90.00
_cell.angle_gamma   90.00
#
_symmetry.space_group_name_H-M   'P 1'
#
loop_
_entity.id
_entity.type
_entity.pdbx_description
1 polymer ?
#
loop_
_entity_poly.entity_id
_entity_poly.type
_entity_poly.pdbx_seq_one_letter_code
_entity_poly.pdbx_strand_id
1 'polypeptide(L)'
;MSRLHLAMGIFAYVASPLWLLMLLLSSSLVVDHTLTGDVYFGATRSLFPIWPEVRWPEIHGLLGLTAGLLFGPKVFALALRLWSTRNAQRFGGRTRLVVSFVGEIALTTLLAPVMMLFHTTFVIGILAGNAVGWPAQPRGDRGMPWTVALRRHMLHALVGVAAMVTLGVLTPSYLPWILPVVTGLVLSIPIAVLTSRRGVGVAARRAGIFVTPEECHSTKP
;
A
#
# COMPACT_ATOMS: atom_id res chain seq x y z
N MET A 1 -25.40 17.50 1.39
CA MET A 1 -23.99 17.30 1.78
C MET A 1 -23.75 15.95 2.45
N SER A 2 -24.54 15.54 3.46
CA SER A 2 -24.37 14.27 4.19
C SER A 2 -24.41 13.00 3.31
N ARG A 3 -25.27 12.90 2.32
CA ARG A 3 -25.38 11.73 1.42
C ARG A 3 -24.13 11.53 0.56
N LEU A 4 -23.51 12.62 0.08
CA LEU A 4 -22.29 12.55 -0.71
C LEU A 4 -21.12 12.00 0.14
N HIS A 5 -20.96 12.54 1.37
CA HIS A 5 -19.93 12.05 2.28
C HIS A 5 -20.11 10.58 2.67
N LEU A 6 -21.38 10.15 2.87
CA LEU A 6 -21.68 8.75 3.13
C LEU A 6 -21.29 7.86 1.94
N ALA A 7 -21.67 8.26 0.72
CA ALA A 7 -21.30 7.54 -0.50
C ALA A 7 -19.79 7.46 -0.66
N MET A 8 -19.05 8.57 -0.46
CA MET A 8 -17.58 8.59 -0.52
C MET A 8 -16.95 7.64 0.52
N GLY A 9 -17.53 7.59 1.74
CA GLY A 9 -17.09 6.65 2.78
C GLY A 9 -17.31 5.19 2.35
N ILE A 10 -18.48 4.86 1.81
CA ILE A 10 -18.78 3.51 1.30
C ILE A 10 -17.81 3.13 0.18
N PHE A 11 -17.59 4.02 -0.80
CA PHE A 11 -16.65 3.76 -1.90
C PHE A 11 -15.22 3.54 -1.42
N ALA A 12 -14.76 4.29 -0.41
CA ALA A 12 -13.42 4.14 0.15
C ALA A 12 -13.18 2.75 0.75
N TYR A 13 -14.20 2.16 1.39
CA TYR A 13 -14.09 0.80 1.93
C TYR A 13 -14.29 -0.28 0.86
N VAL A 14 -15.26 -0.11 -0.04
CA VAL A 14 -15.56 -1.09 -1.11
C VAL A 14 -14.43 -1.17 -2.15
N ALA A 15 -13.68 -0.11 -2.35
CA ALA A 15 -12.50 -0.14 -3.23
C ALA A 15 -11.46 -1.20 -2.80
N SER A 16 -11.33 -1.48 -1.50
CA SER A 16 -10.35 -2.45 -0.99
C SER A 16 -10.63 -3.90 -1.41
N PRO A 17 -11.84 -4.47 -1.23
CA PRO A 17 -12.14 -5.81 -1.73
C PRO A 17 -12.08 -5.91 -3.27
N LEU A 18 -12.42 -4.84 -3.99
CA LEU A 18 -12.28 -4.80 -5.46
C LEU A 18 -10.81 -4.84 -5.87
N TRP A 19 -9.94 -4.11 -5.17
CA TRP A 19 -8.49 -4.18 -5.40
C TRP A 19 -7.92 -5.56 -5.09
N LEU A 20 -8.33 -6.18 -3.97
CA LEU A 20 -7.94 -7.56 -3.65
C LEU A 20 -8.37 -8.53 -4.76
N LEU A 21 -9.63 -8.43 -5.21
CA LEU A 21 -10.15 -9.25 -6.30
C LEU A 21 -9.33 -9.08 -7.60
N MET A 22 -9.01 -7.84 -7.96
CA MET A 22 -8.16 -7.55 -9.10
C MET A 22 -6.78 -8.21 -8.98
N LEU A 23 -6.14 -8.12 -7.81
CA LEU A 23 -4.84 -8.75 -7.55
C LEU A 23 -4.91 -10.29 -7.64
N LEU A 24 -5.97 -10.89 -7.10
CA LEU A 24 -6.17 -12.33 -7.17
C LEU A 24 -6.40 -12.80 -8.61
N LEU A 25 -7.27 -12.10 -9.35
CA LEU A 25 -7.55 -12.44 -10.75
C LEU A 25 -6.32 -12.25 -11.64
N SER A 26 -5.61 -11.13 -11.52
CA SER A 26 -4.39 -10.92 -12.30
C SER A 26 -3.30 -11.94 -11.98
N SER A 27 -3.11 -12.26 -10.71
CA SER A 27 -2.14 -13.29 -10.30
C SER A 27 -2.53 -14.67 -10.81
N SER A 28 -3.82 -15.04 -10.74
CA SER A 28 -4.29 -16.34 -11.25
C SER A 28 -4.15 -16.46 -12.76
N LEU A 29 -4.45 -15.40 -13.51
CA LEU A 29 -4.26 -15.37 -14.97
C LEU A 29 -2.80 -15.52 -15.37
N VAL A 30 -1.88 -14.85 -14.66
CA VAL A 30 -0.44 -14.98 -14.93
C VAL A 30 0.06 -16.37 -14.61
N VAL A 31 -0.39 -16.97 -13.51
CA VAL A 31 -0.05 -18.36 -13.16
C VAL A 31 -0.61 -19.34 -14.20
N ASP A 32 -1.88 -19.20 -14.57
CA ASP A 32 -2.51 -20.04 -15.59
C ASP A 32 -1.75 -19.98 -16.93
N HIS A 33 -1.46 -18.76 -17.40
CA HIS A 33 -0.66 -18.55 -18.61
C HIS A 33 0.73 -19.19 -18.54
N THR A 34 1.38 -19.14 -17.37
CA THR A 34 2.70 -19.76 -17.18
C THR A 34 2.63 -21.28 -17.21
N LEU A 35 1.53 -21.86 -16.69
CA LEU A 35 1.35 -23.32 -16.64
C LEU A 35 0.86 -23.90 -17.97
N THR A 36 0.01 -23.17 -18.70
CA THR A 36 -0.55 -23.62 -19.99
C THR A 36 0.34 -23.29 -21.18
N GLY A 37 1.21 -22.27 -21.04
CA GLY A 37 2.07 -21.77 -22.12
C GLY A 37 1.31 -20.99 -23.20
N ASP A 38 2.06 -20.51 -24.17
CA ASP A 38 1.51 -19.75 -25.31
C ASP A 38 0.91 -20.67 -26.38
N VAL A 39 -0.32 -20.39 -26.78
CA VAL A 39 -0.97 -21.08 -27.88
C VAL A 39 -0.65 -20.33 -29.19
N TYR A 40 0.35 -20.80 -29.93
CA TYR A 40 0.78 -20.20 -31.19
C TYR A 40 -0.15 -20.49 -32.38
N PHE A 41 -0.93 -21.56 -32.32
CA PHE A 41 -1.87 -21.94 -33.37
C PHE A 41 -3.28 -22.02 -32.81
N GLY A 42 -4.18 -21.20 -33.34
CA GLY A 42 -5.60 -21.21 -32.96
C GLY A 42 -6.32 -22.47 -33.45
N ALA A 43 -7.59 -22.65 -33.04
CA ALA A 43 -8.44 -23.78 -33.45
C ALA A 43 -8.68 -23.82 -34.97
N THR A 44 -8.52 -22.72 -35.68
CA THR A 44 -8.52 -22.63 -37.13
C THR A 44 -7.16 -22.98 -37.69
N ARG A 45 -7.08 -23.92 -38.64
CA ARG A 45 -5.85 -24.31 -39.35
C ARG A 45 -5.24 -23.09 -40.04
N SER A 46 -4.39 -22.35 -39.32
CA SER A 46 -3.61 -21.24 -39.88
C SER A 46 -2.19 -21.73 -40.13
N LEU A 47 -1.63 -21.38 -41.30
CA LEU A 47 -0.23 -21.62 -41.64
C LEU A 47 0.71 -20.65 -40.91
N PHE A 48 0.19 -19.59 -40.29
CA PHE A 48 0.94 -18.56 -39.62
C PHE A 48 0.68 -18.65 -38.10
N PRO A 49 1.73 -18.67 -37.25
CA PRO A 49 1.58 -18.61 -35.81
C PRO A 49 1.03 -17.25 -35.37
N ILE A 50 0.18 -17.27 -34.35
CA ILE A 50 -0.28 -16.05 -33.65
C ILE A 50 0.74 -15.78 -32.55
N TRP A 51 1.53 -14.72 -32.72
CA TRP A 51 2.50 -14.34 -31.71
C TRP A 51 1.79 -13.66 -30.53
N PRO A 52 2.09 -14.04 -29.27
CA PRO A 52 1.53 -13.36 -28.13
C PRO A 52 2.08 -11.93 -28.07
N GLU A 53 1.19 -10.96 -28.20
CA GLU A 53 1.54 -9.54 -28.11
C GLU A 53 1.29 -9.01 -26.70
N VAL A 54 2.35 -8.55 -26.05
CA VAL A 54 2.22 -7.81 -24.77
C VAL A 54 1.95 -6.35 -25.09
N ARG A 55 0.82 -5.85 -24.65
CA ARG A 55 0.36 -4.47 -24.89
C ARG A 55 1.04 -3.48 -23.92
N TRP A 56 2.33 -3.32 -24.06
CA TRP A 56 3.16 -2.45 -23.20
C TRP A 56 2.66 -1.01 -23.09
N PRO A 57 2.22 -0.34 -24.19
CA PRO A 57 1.72 1.02 -24.10
C PRO A 57 0.54 1.18 -23.15
N GLU A 58 -0.42 0.25 -23.18
CA GLU A 58 -1.60 0.27 -22.33
C GLU A 58 -1.24 -0.01 -20.87
N ILE A 59 -0.33 -0.96 -20.62
CA ILE A 59 0.15 -1.27 -19.29
C ILE A 59 0.85 -0.04 -18.67
N HIS A 60 1.78 0.58 -19.41
CA HIS A 60 2.47 1.79 -18.94
C HIS A 60 1.51 2.98 -18.80
N GLY A 61 0.55 3.11 -19.70
CA GLY A 61 -0.46 4.16 -19.63
C GLY A 61 -1.33 4.05 -18.39
N LEU A 62 -1.83 2.83 -18.10
CA LEU A 62 -2.63 2.56 -16.90
C LEU A 62 -1.82 2.76 -15.61
N LEU A 63 -0.58 2.26 -15.59
CA LEU A 63 0.33 2.42 -14.44
C LEU A 63 0.65 3.89 -14.20
N GLY A 64 0.97 4.65 -15.27
CA GLY A 64 1.24 6.08 -15.19
C GLY A 64 0.04 6.90 -14.71
N LEU A 65 -1.15 6.59 -15.22
CA LEU A 65 -2.40 7.21 -14.76
C LEU A 65 -2.64 6.93 -13.29
N THR A 66 -2.53 5.68 -12.87
CA THR A 66 -2.72 5.27 -11.47
C THR A 66 -1.71 5.95 -10.56
N ALA A 67 -0.43 5.95 -10.92
CA ALA A 67 0.62 6.63 -10.16
C ALA A 67 0.38 8.15 -10.11
N GLY A 68 -0.01 8.75 -11.21
CA GLY A 68 -0.34 10.18 -11.30
C GLY A 68 -1.51 10.57 -10.37
N LEU A 69 -2.58 9.79 -10.35
CA LEU A 69 -3.72 10.02 -9.47
C LEU A 69 -3.38 9.80 -7.99
N LEU A 70 -2.56 8.79 -7.69
CA LEU A 70 -2.22 8.42 -6.32
C LEU A 70 -1.16 9.34 -5.71
N PHE A 71 -0.10 9.64 -6.45
CA PHE A 71 1.06 10.39 -5.97
C PHE A 71 1.07 11.85 -6.44
N GLY A 72 0.38 12.19 -7.53
CA GLY A 72 0.36 13.53 -8.10
C GLY A 72 0.01 14.63 -7.11
N PRO A 73 -1.09 14.53 -6.33
CA PRO A 73 -1.41 15.53 -5.32
C PRO A 73 -0.33 15.69 -4.24
N LYS A 74 0.31 14.58 -3.83
CA LYS A 74 1.41 14.61 -2.84
C LYS A 74 2.66 15.26 -3.41
N VAL A 75 3.03 14.93 -4.66
CA VAL A 75 4.17 15.54 -5.36
C VAL A 75 3.93 17.03 -5.57
N PHE A 76 2.72 17.43 -5.95
CA PHE A 76 2.34 18.82 -6.11
C PHE A 76 2.44 19.58 -4.79
N ALA A 77 1.93 19.00 -3.69
CA ALA A 77 2.05 19.58 -2.36
C ALA A 77 3.52 19.76 -1.94
N LEU A 78 4.38 18.77 -2.20
CA LEU A 78 5.82 18.88 -1.97
C LEU A 78 6.45 20.00 -2.81
N ALA A 79 6.14 20.07 -4.10
CA ALA A 79 6.65 21.09 -5.01
C ALA A 79 6.32 22.50 -4.53
N LEU A 80 5.08 22.73 -4.11
CA LEU A 80 4.63 24.01 -3.53
C LEU A 80 5.42 24.40 -2.27
N ARG A 81 5.78 23.43 -1.42
CA ARG A 81 6.57 23.68 -0.21
C ARG A 81 8.04 23.95 -0.53
N LEU A 82 8.59 23.27 -1.54
CA LEU A 82 9.97 23.46 -1.98
C LEU A 82 10.18 24.74 -2.78
N TRP A 83 9.13 25.30 -3.40
CA TRP A 83 9.19 26.53 -4.19
C TRP A 83 9.74 27.71 -3.39
N SER A 84 9.40 27.81 -2.10
CA SER A 84 9.86 28.87 -1.21
C SER A 84 10.78 28.29 -0.13
N THR A 85 12.02 28.81 -0.05
CA THR A 85 12.98 28.44 1.01
C THR A 85 12.41 28.73 2.40
N ARG A 86 11.66 29.83 2.56
CA ARG A 86 11.01 30.19 3.81
C ARG A 86 9.96 29.14 4.24
N ASN A 87 9.18 28.62 3.28
CA ASN A 87 8.22 27.57 3.56
C ASN A 87 8.90 26.24 3.92
N ALA A 88 9.96 25.84 3.19
CA ALA A 88 10.70 24.64 3.48
C ALA A 88 11.39 24.69 4.87
N GLN A 89 11.90 25.85 5.29
CA GLN A 89 12.52 26.04 6.61
C GLN A 89 11.54 25.80 7.76
N ARG A 90 10.25 26.08 7.56
CA ARG A 90 9.19 25.80 8.57
C ARG A 90 9.04 24.31 8.89
N PHE A 91 9.47 23.43 7.98
CA PHE A 91 9.45 21.97 8.13
C PHE A 91 10.86 21.39 8.38
N GLY A 92 11.79 22.18 8.89
CA GLY A 92 13.16 21.73 9.18
C GLY A 92 14.13 21.77 8.00
N GLY A 93 13.74 22.35 6.85
CA GLY A 93 14.57 22.51 5.66
C GLY A 93 14.21 21.56 4.51
N ARG A 94 14.74 21.85 3.32
CA ARG A 94 14.40 21.13 2.08
C ARG A 94 14.72 19.64 2.14
N THR A 95 15.89 19.27 2.64
CA THR A 95 16.33 17.87 2.71
C THR A 95 15.43 17.05 3.63
N ARG A 96 15.12 17.56 4.84
CA ARG A 96 14.25 16.86 5.79
C ARG A 96 12.83 16.71 5.27
N LEU A 97 12.32 17.72 4.57
CA LEU A 97 11.02 17.66 3.93
C LEU A 97 10.97 16.57 2.84
N VAL A 98 11.99 16.47 1.99
CA VAL A 98 12.10 15.42 0.96
C VAL A 98 12.23 14.03 1.60
N VAL A 99 13.06 13.87 2.63
CA VAL A 99 13.22 12.59 3.35
C VAL A 99 11.89 12.18 4.00
N SER A 100 11.17 13.13 4.62
CA SER A 100 9.84 12.87 5.19
C SER A 100 8.84 12.43 4.13
N PHE A 101 8.85 13.09 2.97
CA PHE A 101 7.98 12.74 1.85
C PHE A 101 8.28 11.34 1.32
N VAL A 102 9.54 10.99 1.08
CA VAL A 102 9.93 9.65 0.61
C VAL A 102 9.57 8.59 1.65
N GLY A 103 9.84 8.86 2.94
CA GLY A 103 9.46 7.98 4.04
C GLY A 103 7.94 7.78 4.14
N GLU A 104 7.15 8.84 3.94
CA GLU A 104 5.67 8.75 3.90
C GLU A 104 5.20 7.87 2.74
N ILE A 105 5.74 8.09 1.53
CA ILE A 105 5.40 7.27 0.35
C ILE A 105 5.74 5.80 0.62
N ALA A 106 6.94 5.50 1.12
CA ALA A 106 7.36 4.14 1.42
C ALA A 106 6.44 3.46 2.46
N LEU A 107 6.17 4.13 3.57
CA LEU A 107 5.29 3.61 4.62
C LEU A 107 3.86 3.42 4.13
N THR A 108 3.29 4.38 3.42
CA THR A 108 1.91 4.27 2.90
C THR A 108 1.80 3.17 1.85
N THR A 109 2.81 2.98 1.01
CA THR A 109 2.85 1.89 0.02
C THR A 109 2.89 0.51 0.70
N LEU A 110 3.71 0.35 1.74
CA LEU A 110 3.79 -0.91 2.50
C LEU A 110 2.55 -1.17 3.36
N LEU A 111 1.89 -0.13 3.86
CA LEU A 111 0.67 -0.27 4.66
C LEU A 111 -0.58 -0.48 3.80
N ALA A 112 -0.58 -0.04 2.55
CA ALA A 112 -1.74 -0.13 1.67
C ALA A 112 -2.31 -1.56 1.55
N PRO A 113 -1.52 -2.63 1.29
CA PRO A 113 -2.04 -3.99 1.20
C PRO A 113 -2.53 -4.54 2.56
N VAL A 114 -1.95 -4.07 3.67
CA VAL A 114 -2.42 -4.44 5.01
C VAL A 114 -3.81 -3.84 5.25
N MET A 115 -3.99 -2.56 4.93
CA MET A 115 -5.29 -1.88 5.04
C MET A 115 -6.32 -2.48 4.07
N MET A 116 -5.91 -2.87 2.86
CA MET A 116 -6.76 -3.57 1.91
C MET A 116 -7.38 -4.82 2.52
N LEU A 117 -6.59 -5.69 3.16
CA LEU A 117 -7.10 -6.90 3.82
C LEU A 117 -8.00 -6.58 5.02
N PHE A 118 -7.64 -5.59 5.85
CA PHE A 118 -8.50 -5.16 6.95
C PHE A 118 -9.84 -4.63 6.47
N HIS A 119 -9.86 -3.72 5.50
CA HIS A 119 -11.12 -3.21 4.95
C HIS A 119 -11.95 -4.31 4.29
N THR A 120 -11.30 -5.24 3.58
CA THR A 120 -11.98 -6.38 2.98
C THR A 120 -12.65 -7.25 4.04
N THR A 121 -11.95 -7.57 5.15
CA THR A 121 -12.53 -8.34 6.24
C THR A 121 -13.68 -7.60 6.93
N PHE A 122 -13.58 -6.27 7.09
CA PHE A 122 -14.68 -5.46 7.62
C PHE A 122 -15.90 -5.45 6.70
N VAL A 123 -15.70 -5.24 5.40
CA VAL A 123 -16.81 -5.23 4.43
C VAL A 123 -17.51 -6.59 4.40
N ILE A 124 -16.74 -7.68 4.32
CA ILE A 124 -17.30 -9.05 4.34
C ILE A 124 -18.03 -9.30 5.67
N GLY A 125 -17.44 -8.89 6.80
CA GLY A 125 -18.07 -9.05 8.11
C GLY A 125 -19.42 -8.32 8.20
N ILE A 126 -19.50 -7.08 7.73
CA ILE A 126 -20.75 -6.30 7.71
C ILE A 126 -21.78 -6.97 6.80
N LEU A 127 -21.39 -7.42 5.61
CA LEU A 127 -22.30 -8.11 4.68
C LEU A 127 -22.79 -9.45 5.25
N ALA A 128 -21.98 -10.11 6.08
CA ALA A 128 -22.37 -11.33 6.80
C ALA A 128 -23.21 -11.06 8.08
N GLY A 129 -23.58 -9.80 8.33
CA GLY A 129 -24.40 -9.43 9.50
C GLY A 129 -23.64 -9.32 10.82
N ASN A 130 -22.31 -9.35 10.81
CA ASN A 130 -21.52 -9.21 12.02
C ASN A 130 -21.45 -7.74 12.45
N ALA A 131 -21.72 -7.48 13.74
CA ALA A 131 -21.57 -6.16 14.31
C ALA A 131 -20.09 -5.78 14.41
N VAL A 132 -19.72 -4.62 13.88
CA VAL A 132 -18.37 -4.08 14.03
C VAL A 132 -18.27 -3.39 15.38
N GLY A 133 -17.58 -4.04 16.34
CA GLY A 133 -17.27 -3.43 17.64
C GLY A 133 -16.07 -2.49 17.54
N TRP A 134 -16.12 -1.37 18.24
CA TRP A 134 -15.01 -0.44 18.38
C TRP A 134 -14.39 -0.56 19.79
N PRO A 135 -13.41 -1.44 19.98
CA PRO A 135 -12.81 -1.61 21.30
C PRO A 135 -12.05 -0.33 21.71
N ALA A 136 -12.13 0.02 23.00
CA ALA A 136 -11.42 1.16 23.55
C ALA A 136 -9.91 1.00 23.32
N GLN A 137 -9.26 2.06 22.85
CA GLN A 137 -7.82 2.05 22.64
C GLN A 137 -7.08 2.02 23.99
N PRO A 138 -6.04 1.19 24.14
CA PRO A 138 -5.20 1.22 25.35
C PRO A 138 -4.52 2.59 25.47
N ARG A 139 -4.74 3.27 26.60
CA ARG A 139 -4.21 4.62 26.87
C ARG A 139 -2.75 4.62 27.38
N GLY A 140 -2.03 3.50 27.30
CA GLY A 140 -0.66 3.38 27.77
C GLY A 140 0.38 3.78 26.72
N ASP A 141 1.51 4.33 27.17
CA ASP A 141 2.70 4.67 26.35
C ASP A 141 3.43 3.43 25.77
N ARG A 142 2.93 2.24 26.07
CA ARG A 142 3.49 0.97 25.57
C ARG A 142 2.99 0.74 24.16
N GLY A 143 3.90 0.73 23.18
CA GLY A 143 3.59 0.32 21.83
C GLY A 143 2.96 -1.08 21.77
N MET A 144 2.50 -1.51 20.60
CA MET A 144 1.88 -2.82 20.39
C MET A 144 2.89 -3.95 20.74
N PRO A 145 2.54 -4.87 21.67
CA PRO A 145 3.37 -6.05 21.94
C PRO A 145 3.46 -6.96 20.71
N TRP A 146 4.60 -7.64 20.53
CA TRP A 146 4.80 -8.58 19.42
C TRP A 146 3.74 -9.68 19.35
N THR A 147 3.30 -10.20 20.50
CA THR A 147 2.27 -11.23 20.59
C THR A 147 0.91 -10.76 20.06
N VAL A 148 0.54 -9.50 20.32
CA VAL A 148 -0.69 -8.88 19.81
C VAL A 148 -0.56 -8.59 18.33
N ALA A 149 0.59 -8.06 17.88
CA ALA A 149 0.86 -7.82 16.46
C ALA A 149 0.82 -9.14 15.67
N LEU A 150 1.49 -10.19 16.18
CA LEU A 150 1.47 -11.51 15.55
C LEU A 150 0.03 -12.02 15.38
N ARG A 151 -0.77 -12.00 16.45
CA ARG A 151 -2.17 -12.48 16.39
C ARG A 151 -3.03 -11.69 15.39
N ARG A 152 -2.85 -10.37 15.29
CA ARG A 152 -3.63 -9.51 14.40
C ARG A 152 -3.18 -9.55 12.94
N HIS A 153 -1.89 -9.73 12.70
CA HIS A 153 -1.29 -9.63 11.36
C HIS A 153 -0.80 -10.98 10.82
N MET A 154 -1.00 -12.10 11.55
CA MET A 154 -0.56 -13.42 11.10
C MET A 154 -1.13 -13.80 9.75
N LEU A 155 -2.44 -13.58 9.54
CA LEU A 155 -3.07 -13.84 8.24
C LEU A 155 -2.44 -13.02 7.12
N HIS A 156 -2.16 -11.74 7.35
CA HIS A 156 -1.50 -10.85 6.38
C HIS A 156 -0.11 -11.38 6.02
N ALA A 157 0.68 -11.73 7.03
CA ALA A 157 2.03 -12.27 6.83
C ALA A 157 2.02 -13.61 6.09
N LEU A 158 1.11 -14.53 6.45
CA LEU A 158 0.96 -15.81 5.77
C LEU A 158 0.55 -15.65 4.31
N VAL A 159 -0.43 -14.80 4.02
CA VAL A 159 -0.85 -14.48 2.64
C VAL A 159 0.31 -13.87 1.87
N GLY A 160 1.05 -12.94 2.47
CA GLY A 160 2.22 -12.32 1.85
C GLY A 160 3.33 -13.32 1.53
N VAL A 161 3.67 -14.21 2.49
CA VAL A 161 4.69 -15.26 2.28
C VAL A 161 4.21 -16.25 1.22
N ALA A 162 2.97 -16.74 1.30
CA ALA A 162 2.43 -17.66 0.31
C ALA A 162 2.45 -17.04 -1.10
N ALA A 163 2.01 -15.82 -1.26
CA ALA A 163 2.05 -15.11 -2.54
C ALA A 163 3.49 -14.91 -3.04
N MET A 164 4.41 -14.50 -2.16
CA MET A 164 5.82 -14.30 -2.52
C MET A 164 6.47 -15.60 -3.01
N VAL A 165 6.24 -16.71 -2.31
CA VAL A 165 6.80 -18.01 -2.67
C VAL A 165 6.17 -18.53 -3.97
N THR A 166 4.83 -18.54 -4.04
CA THR A 166 4.12 -19.07 -5.21
C THR A 166 4.47 -18.29 -6.48
N LEU A 167 4.39 -16.96 -6.43
CA LEU A 167 4.69 -16.12 -7.60
C LEU A 167 6.18 -16.06 -7.91
N GLY A 168 7.03 -16.14 -6.89
CA GLY A 168 8.48 -16.17 -7.09
C GLY A 168 8.97 -17.45 -7.76
N VAL A 169 8.32 -18.59 -7.48
CA VAL A 169 8.65 -19.88 -8.09
C VAL A 169 7.99 -20.06 -9.47
N LEU A 170 6.69 -19.78 -9.56
CA LEU A 170 5.93 -20.03 -10.79
C LEU A 170 6.06 -18.91 -11.83
N THR A 171 6.15 -17.66 -11.39
CA THR A 171 6.09 -16.49 -12.26
C THR A 171 7.12 -15.42 -11.86
N PRO A 172 8.43 -15.71 -11.89
CA PRO A 172 9.46 -14.78 -11.39
C PRO A 172 9.48 -13.43 -12.11
N SER A 173 9.08 -13.38 -13.39
CA SER A 173 8.95 -12.15 -14.16
C SER A 173 7.82 -11.22 -13.71
N TYR A 174 6.78 -11.78 -13.06
CA TYR A 174 5.65 -11.03 -12.50
C TYR A 174 5.95 -10.49 -11.10
N LEU A 175 6.83 -11.16 -10.35
CA LEU A 175 7.13 -10.82 -8.95
C LEU A 175 7.51 -9.34 -8.74
N PRO A 176 8.35 -8.68 -9.56
CA PRO A 176 8.69 -7.26 -9.38
C PRO A 176 7.47 -6.33 -9.37
N TRP A 177 6.44 -6.64 -10.14
CA TRP A 177 5.23 -5.83 -10.24
C TRP A 177 4.36 -5.89 -8.99
N ILE A 178 4.34 -7.04 -8.31
CA ILE A 178 3.57 -7.24 -7.08
C ILE A 178 4.42 -7.09 -5.81
N LEU A 179 5.72 -6.88 -5.95
CA LEU A 179 6.67 -6.82 -4.84
C LEU A 179 6.28 -5.84 -3.72
N PRO A 180 5.81 -4.61 -4.00
CA PRO A 180 5.37 -3.70 -2.94
C PRO A 180 4.22 -4.27 -2.10
N VAL A 181 3.29 -5.00 -2.75
CA VAL A 181 2.13 -5.62 -2.10
C VAL A 181 2.57 -6.76 -1.19
N VAL A 182 3.33 -7.71 -1.72
CA VAL A 182 3.77 -8.89 -0.95
C VAL A 182 4.72 -8.50 0.17
N THR A 183 5.63 -7.53 -0.06
CA THR A 183 6.53 -7.02 0.96
C THR A 183 5.77 -6.35 2.10
N GLY A 184 4.77 -5.53 1.79
CA GLY A 184 3.92 -4.89 2.80
C GLY A 184 3.19 -5.91 3.67
N LEU A 185 2.67 -6.98 3.08
CA LEU A 185 1.99 -8.06 3.80
C LEU A 185 2.97 -8.87 4.67
N VAL A 186 4.12 -9.27 4.14
CA VAL A 186 5.17 -10.01 4.88
C VAL A 186 5.68 -9.19 6.07
N LEU A 187 5.92 -7.90 5.87
CA LEU A 187 6.42 -6.99 6.89
C LEU A 187 5.32 -6.40 7.78
N SER A 188 4.06 -6.82 7.64
CA SER A 188 2.93 -6.26 8.39
C SER A 188 3.14 -6.30 9.92
N ILE A 189 3.70 -7.39 10.45
CA ILE A 189 3.96 -7.56 11.88
C ILE A 189 5.04 -6.57 12.38
N PRO A 190 6.29 -6.57 11.84
CA PRO A 190 7.31 -5.63 12.30
C PRO A 190 6.92 -4.16 12.06
N ILE A 191 6.24 -3.84 10.96
CA ILE A 191 5.76 -2.47 10.70
C ILE A 191 4.77 -2.05 11.80
N ALA A 192 3.77 -2.87 12.13
CA ALA A 192 2.80 -2.56 13.17
C ALA A 192 3.46 -2.34 14.53
N VAL A 193 4.44 -3.17 14.90
CA VAL A 193 5.18 -3.02 16.17
C VAL A 193 6.04 -1.76 16.17
N LEU A 194 6.83 -1.52 15.11
CA LEU A 194 7.75 -0.39 15.05
C LEU A 194 7.01 0.95 15.00
N THR A 195 5.99 1.07 14.17
CA THR A 195 5.22 2.31 14.02
C THR A 195 4.38 2.65 15.26
N SER A 196 4.03 1.65 16.09
CA SER A 196 3.32 1.87 17.35
C SER A 196 4.21 2.34 18.49
N ARG A 197 5.54 2.26 18.37
CA ARG A 197 6.47 2.60 19.46
C ARG A 197 6.70 4.11 19.51
N ARG A 198 6.43 4.71 20.68
CA ARG A 198 6.72 6.12 20.95
C ARG A 198 8.19 6.49 20.68
N GLY A 199 9.12 5.60 21.02
CA GLY A 199 10.56 5.83 20.81
C GLY A 199 10.93 6.07 19.33
N VAL A 200 10.27 5.38 18.40
CA VAL A 200 10.46 5.58 16.95
C VAL A 200 9.97 6.97 16.53
N GLY A 201 8.79 7.39 17.01
CA GLY A 201 8.27 8.73 16.75
C GLY A 201 9.16 9.83 17.32
N VAL A 202 9.65 9.67 18.55
CA VAL A 202 10.59 10.60 19.19
C VAL A 202 11.92 10.67 18.44
N ALA A 203 12.45 9.54 17.97
CA ALA A 203 13.67 9.49 17.16
C ALA A 203 13.48 10.22 15.81
N ALA A 204 12.36 9.99 15.13
CA ALA A 204 12.02 10.68 13.91
C ALA A 204 11.91 12.20 14.12
N ARG A 205 11.23 12.62 15.18
CA ARG A 205 11.12 14.04 15.57
C ARG A 205 12.48 14.66 15.87
N ARG A 206 13.37 13.97 16.59
CA ARG A 206 14.75 14.43 16.87
C ARG A 206 15.58 14.58 15.59
N ALA A 207 15.37 13.70 14.62
CA ALA A 207 15.99 13.79 13.30
C ALA A 207 15.38 14.93 12.44
N GLY A 208 14.25 15.52 12.88
CA GLY A 208 13.52 16.57 12.17
C GLY A 208 12.78 16.05 10.94
N ILE A 209 12.39 14.77 10.95
CA ILE A 209 11.57 14.14 9.91
C ILE A 209 10.15 13.91 10.47
N PHE A 210 9.14 13.98 9.60
CA PHE A 210 7.71 13.90 9.93
C PHE A 210 7.26 14.96 10.97
N VAL A 211 7.90 16.13 10.98
CA VAL A 211 7.56 17.22 11.89
C VAL A 211 6.66 18.25 11.22
N THR A 212 5.74 18.81 12.01
CA THR A 212 4.91 19.95 11.59
C THR A 212 5.62 21.28 11.87
N PRO A 213 5.19 22.41 11.25
CA PRO A 213 5.76 23.73 11.54
C PRO A 213 5.69 24.11 13.03
N GLU A 214 4.61 23.72 13.72
CA GLU A 214 4.40 23.98 15.14
C GLU A 214 5.43 23.26 16.00
N GLU A 215 5.74 22.02 15.64
CA GLU A 215 6.74 21.21 16.35
C GLU A 215 8.17 21.70 16.13
N CYS A 216 8.48 22.26 14.95
CA CYS A 216 9.77 22.88 14.68
C CYS A 216 10.00 24.15 15.53
N HIS A 217 8.94 24.84 15.93
CA HIS A 217 9.04 26.06 16.75
C HIS A 217 9.07 25.74 18.26
N SER A 218 8.44 24.66 18.71
CA SER A 218 8.40 24.26 20.11
C SER A 218 9.71 23.66 20.64
N THR A 219 10.68 23.36 19.76
CA THR A 219 12.01 22.84 20.11
C THR A 219 13.07 23.92 20.31
N LYS A 220 12.69 25.21 20.29
CA LYS A 220 13.58 26.27 20.80
C LYS A 220 13.44 26.31 22.32
N PRO A 221 14.57 26.16 23.06
CA PRO A 221 14.57 26.24 24.53
C PRO A 221 14.13 27.60 25.02
#